data_75e1b678bba9bf6426e4811617195c97
#
_entry.id   75e1b678bba9bf6426e4811617195c97
#
_cell.length_a   1.000
_cell.length_b   1.000
_cell.length_c   1.000
_cell.angle_alpha   90.00
_cell.angle_beta   90.00
_cell.angle_gamma   90.00
#
_symmetry.space_group_name_H-M   'P 1'
#
loop_
_entity.id
_entity.type
_entity.pdbx_description
1 polymer ?
#
loop_
_entity_poly.entity_id
_entity_poly.type
_entity_poly.pdbx_seq_one_letter_code
_entity_poly.pdbx_strand_id
1 'polypeptide(L)'
;MTKPILDTYIAEENLPYEFCPGCSHGKVLGALSNSLKQQGLDPSEVVIVTDIGCVGLSDKYFVTHAFHGLHGRAITYASGIKMQNSGLKVIVLIGDGGCGIGGHHLLNAARLNTDITVLVFNNFNFGMTGGQHSVTTPLDSITPTTTLGSTDAPMDIAGTAKVNGGGFVARATAFDKDLPDLIEKAMKHDGFSIIDIWELCTAYYVVRNDFGRKEMLNYMNGMKMESGILQETDRPSFQTSYKGIQEQASKLKPMSGLVLDTKFSSVLEKPVRIVLAGAAGQKVVSAGNLLASAATLSGLWTSRRADFPITIQTGFSVAEIVMSPEPVLYSGIIKPDVVALIAPEGKAKIARLTKTMEESDTIYFADGLGDVESSANQLPLEFPENAKKEVRKNISALTAGYLTKQLNLFPFEALQEAVRQIQKPKIAEINLGVLAHFE
;
A
#
# COMPACT_ATOMS: atom_id res chain seq x y z
N MET A 1 17.43 -24.33 -28.81
CA MET A 1 17.22 -25.61 -28.12
C MET A 1 15.76 -25.70 -27.79
N THR A 2 15.02 -26.70 -28.25
CA THR A 2 13.63 -26.96 -27.87
C THR A 2 13.64 -27.35 -26.39
N LYS A 3 12.94 -26.57 -25.54
CA LYS A 3 12.79 -26.89 -24.13
C LYS A 3 12.09 -28.26 -24.01
N PRO A 4 12.52 -29.13 -23.08
CA PRO A 4 11.84 -30.42 -22.89
C PRO A 4 10.45 -30.15 -22.31
N ILE A 5 9.43 -30.67 -22.98
CA ILE A 5 8.05 -30.69 -22.46
C ILE A 5 8.03 -31.68 -21.29
N LEU A 6 7.65 -31.22 -20.11
CA LEU A 6 7.49 -32.09 -18.95
C LEU A 6 6.28 -33.02 -19.12
N ASP A 7 6.42 -34.26 -18.68
CA ASP A 7 5.29 -35.21 -18.66
C ASP A 7 4.26 -34.85 -17.57
N THR A 8 4.69 -34.26 -16.51
CA THR A 8 3.85 -33.71 -15.43
C THR A 8 4.48 -32.47 -14.81
N TYR A 9 3.67 -31.57 -14.29
CA TYR A 9 4.12 -30.44 -13.47
C TYR A 9 3.95 -30.72 -11.96
N ILE A 10 3.48 -31.92 -11.61
CA ILE A 10 3.43 -32.37 -10.20
C ILE A 10 4.82 -32.82 -9.77
N ALA A 11 5.25 -32.36 -8.60
CA ALA A 11 6.45 -32.81 -7.89
C ALA A 11 6.15 -34.19 -7.27
N GLU A 12 6.43 -35.26 -8.02
CA GLU A 12 6.05 -36.63 -7.67
C GLU A 12 6.67 -37.08 -6.34
N GLU A 13 7.83 -36.55 -5.98
CA GLU A 13 8.51 -36.79 -4.71
C GLU A 13 7.71 -36.32 -3.49
N ASN A 14 6.76 -35.42 -3.68
CA ASN A 14 5.89 -34.88 -2.63
C ASN A 14 4.54 -35.62 -2.51
N LEU A 15 4.32 -36.68 -3.32
CA LEU A 15 3.13 -37.51 -3.23
C LEU A 15 3.28 -38.61 -2.16
N PRO A 16 2.18 -39.09 -1.56
CA PRO A 16 0.78 -38.74 -1.86
C PRO A 16 0.37 -37.36 -1.33
N TYR A 17 -0.69 -36.77 -1.90
CA TYR A 17 -1.27 -35.54 -1.40
C TYR A 17 -1.71 -35.67 0.07
N GLU A 18 -1.45 -34.65 0.89
CA GLU A 18 -1.85 -34.57 2.30
C GLU A 18 -3.34 -34.19 2.48
N PHE A 19 -4.13 -34.20 1.43
CA PHE A 19 -5.56 -33.94 1.51
C PHE A 19 -6.34 -35.12 2.08
N CYS A 20 -7.52 -34.83 2.61
CA CYS A 20 -8.40 -35.87 3.14
C CYS A 20 -8.78 -36.90 2.07
N PRO A 21 -9.04 -38.16 2.41
CA PRO A 21 -9.48 -39.18 1.47
C PRO A 21 -10.75 -38.74 0.73
N GLY A 22 -10.71 -38.80 -0.61
CA GLY A 22 -11.82 -38.38 -1.46
C GLY A 22 -11.97 -36.88 -1.69
N CYS A 23 -11.12 -36.03 -1.08
CA CYS A 23 -11.08 -34.58 -1.32
C CYS A 23 -10.84 -34.26 -2.80
N SER A 24 -11.54 -33.28 -3.33
CA SER A 24 -11.46 -32.94 -4.75
C SER A 24 -10.22 -32.13 -5.14
N HIS A 25 -9.47 -31.57 -4.19
CA HIS A 25 -8.26 -30.75 -4.45
C HIS A 25 -7.29 -31.46 -5.40
N GLY A 26 -6.97 -32.72 -5.17
CA GLY A 26 -6.04 -33.46 -6.05
C GLY A 26 -6.49 -33.56 -7.52
N LYS A 27 -7.81 -33.55 -7.77
CA LYS A 27 -8.34 -33.54 -9.16
C LYS A 27 -8.09 -32.19 -9.82
N VAL A 28 -8.28 -31.09 -9.10
CA VAL A 28 -8.03 -29.73 -9.62
C VAL A 28 -6.55 -29.53 -9.88
N LEU A 29 -5.67 -30.00 -8.97
CA LEU A 29 -4.21 -29.93 -9.19
C LEU A 29 -3.78 -30.76 -10.41
N GLY A 30 -4.34 -31.93 -10.60
CA GLY A 30 -4.12 -32.76 -11.80
C GLY A 30 -4.59 -32.06 -13.08
N ALA A 31 -5.75 -31.40 -13.04
CA ALA A 31 -6.27 -30.62 -14.17
C ALA A 31 -5.34 -29.44 -14.50
N LEU A 32 -4.84 -28.72 -13.49
CA LEU A 32 -3.87 -27.63 -13.67
C LEU A 32 -2.54 -28.16 -14.27
N SER A 33 -2.01 -29.27 -13.75
CA SER A 33 -0.79 -29.89 -14.31
C SER A 33 -0.95 -30.25 -15.78
N ASN A 34 -2.10 -30.84 -16.16
CA ASN A 34 -2.40 -31.18 -17.55
C ASN A 34 -2.49 -29.92 -18.43
N SER A 35 -3.09 -28.86 -17.93
CA SER A 35 -3.21 -27.58 -18.63
C SER A 35 -1.83 -26.92 -18.86
N LEU A 36 -0.94 -26.96 -17.86
CA LEU A 36 0.45 -26.48 -18.00
C LEU A 36 1.22 -27.31 -19.04
N LYS A 37 1.02 -28.61 -19.04
CA LYS A 37 1.60 -29.52 -20.04
C LYS A 37 1.10 -29.21 -21.46
N GLN A 38 -0.20 -29.00 -21.64
CA GLN A 38 -0.79 -28.65 -22.94
C GLN A 38 -0.18 -27.38 -23.53
N GLN A 39 0.14 -26.39 -22.67
CA GLN A 39 0.80 -25.15 -23.10
C GLN A 39 2.31 -25.27 -23.27
N GLY A 40 2.95 -26.31 -22.75
CA GLY A 40 4.39 -26.52 -22.82
C GLY A 40 5.20 -25.40 -22.13
N LEU A 41 4.69 -24.86 -21.02
CA LEU A 41 5.32 -23.77 -20.30
C LEU A 41 6.60 -24.23 -19.60
N ASP A 42 7.63 -23.38 -19.57
CA ASP A 42 8.80 -23.65 -18.75
C ASP A 42 8.42 -23.45 -17.27
N PRO A 43 8.72 -24.41 -16.38
CA PRO A 43 8.47 -24.24 -14.94
C PRO A 43 9.00 -22.94 -14.34
N SER A 44 10.13 -22.44 -14.84
CA SER A 44 10.73 -21.18 -14.41
C SER A 44 9.96 -19.93 -14.85
N GLU A 45 9.02 -20.07 -15.79
CA GLU A 45 8.14 -18.98 -16.26
C GLU A 45 6.78 -19.00 -15.53
N VAL A 46 6.53 -19.99 -14.66
CA VAL A 46 5.28 -20.16 -13.93
C VAL A 46 5.47 -19.90 -12.45
N VAL A 47 4.56 -19.13 -11.87
CA VAL A 47 4.49 -18.89 -10.41
C VAL A 47 3.11 -19.28 -9.90
N ILE A 48 3.06 -20.24 -9.00
CA ILE A 48 1.84 -20.59 -8.27
C ILE A 48 1.80 -19.82 -6.96
N VAL A 49 0.75 -19.02 -6.79
CA VAL A 49 0.53 -18.23 -5.57
C VAL A 49 -0.62 -18.85 -4.80
N THR A 50 -0.36 -19.36 -3.60
CA THR A 50 -1.38 -20.00 -2.78
C THR A 50 -1.88 -19.11 -1.65
N ASP A 51 -3.15 -19.31 -1.30
CA ASP A 51 -3.78 -18.75 -0.12
C ASP A 51 -3.59 -19.68 1.10
N ILE A 52 -4.21 -19.37 2.22
CA ILE A 52 -4.20 -20.18 3.44
C ILE A 52 -5.40 -21.17 3.44
N GLY A 53 -5.24 -22.27 4.14
CA GLY A 53 -6.20 -23.38 4.24
C GLY A 53 -5.73 -24.61 3.48
N CYS A 54 -6.64 -25.56 3.21
CA CYS A 54 -6.27 -26.80 2.50
C CYS A 54 -5.62 -26.53 1.14
N VAL A 55 -6.10 -25.52 0.42
CA VAL A 55 -5.53 -25.10 -0.87
C VAL A 55 -4.08 -24.59 -0.73
N GLY A 56 -3.70 -24.05 0.42
CA GLY A 56 -2.35 -23.57 0.70
C GLY A 56 -1.28 -24.66 0.67
N LEU A 57 -1.67 -25.91 0.93
CA LEU A 57 -0.75 -27.05 0.84
C LEU A 57 -0.35 -27.39 -0.60
N SER A 58 -0.97 -26.75 -1.59
CA SER A 58 -0.78 -27.07 -3.02
C SER A 58 0.54 -26.58 -3.58
N ASP A 59 1.16 -25.58 -2.99
CA ASP A 59 2.40 -24.97 -3.48
C ASP A 59 3.56 -25.95 -3.62
N LYS A 60 3.73 -26.85 -2.65
CA LYS A 60 4.79 -27.87 -2.65
C LYS A 60 4.60 -29.00 -3.67
N TYR A 61 3.43 -29.10 -4.28
CA TYR A 61 3.14 -30.17 -5.24
C TYR A 61 3.46 -29.83 -6.70
N PHE A 62 4.04 -28.66 -6.96
CA PHE A 62 4.40 -28.26 -8.30
C PHE A 62 5.91 -28.04 -8.44
N VAL A 63 6.45 -28.38 -9.61
CA VAL A 63 7.86 -28.15 -9.96
C VAL A 63 8.13 -26.71 -10.45
N THR A 64 7.18 -25.81 -10.29
CA THR A 64 7.24 -24.40 -10.65
C THR A 64 7.75 -23.54 -9.50
N HIS A 65 7.90 -22.23 -9.73
CA HIS A 65 8.01 -21.31 -8.59
C HIS A 65 6.70 -21.29 -7.81
N ALA A 66 6.81 -21.12 -6.49
CA ALA A 66 5.68 -21.01 -5.60
C ALA A 66 5.84 -19.83 -4.63
N PHE A 67 4.72 -19.23 -4.25
CA PHE A 67 4.63 -18.21 -3.23
C PHE A 67 3.44 -18.48 -2.33
N HIS A 68 3.71 -18.71 -1.04
CA HIS A 68 2.68 -18.91 -0.02
C HIS A 68 2.51 -17.64 0.81
N GLY A 69 1.30 -17.10 0.87
CA GLY A 69 1.04 -15.81 1.50
C GLY A 69 0.04 -15.84 2.64
N LEU A 70 -0.44 -14.67 3.04
CA LEU A 70 -1.44 -14.51 4.09
C LEU A 70 -2.85 -14.77 3.54
N HIS A 71 -3.73 -15.24 4.43
CA HIS A 71 -5.12 -15.57 4.10
C HIS A 71 -5.89 -14.40 3.46
N GLY A 72 -6.53 -14.67 2.33
CA GLY A 72 -7.24 -13.69 1.52
C GLY A 72 -6.34 -12.70 0.78
N ARG A 73 -5.00 -12.91 0.74
CA ARG A 73 -4.05 -11.98 0.11
C ARG A 73 -3.37 -12.53 -1.14
N ALA A 74 -3.61 -13.77 -1.50
CA ALA A 74 -2.96 -14.41 -2.64
C ALA A 74 -3.11 -13.60 -3.94
N ILE A 75 -4.29 -13.03 -4.21
CA ILE A 75 -4.55 -12.21 -5.40
C ILE A 75 -3.68 -10.94 -5.43
N THR A 76 -3.43 -10.30 -4.28
CA THR A 76 -2.60 -9.09 -4.23
C THR A 76 -1.12 -9.42 -4.40
N TYR A 77 -0.64 -10.51 -3.83
CA TYR A 77 0.73 -10.97 -4.07
C TYR A 77 0.94 -11.32 -5.54
N ALA A 78 0.03 -12.07 -6.14
CA ALA A 78 0.07 -12.41 -7.56
C ALA A 78 0.09 -11.15 -8.45
N SER A 79 -0.76 -10.17 -8.12
CA SER A 79 -0.78 -8.89 -8.84
C SER A 79 0.57 -8.16 -8.75
N GLY A 80 1.19 -8.13 -7.57
CA GLY A 80 2.53 -7.53 -7.37
C GLY A 80 3.63 -8.26 -8.16
N ILE A 81 3.65 -9.60 -8.12
CA ILE A 81 4.59 -10.42 -8.87
C ILE A 81 4.44 -10.14 -10.38
N LYS A 82 3.21 -10.16 -10.89
CA LYS A 82 2.93 -9.91 -12.30
C LYS A 82 3.28 -8.49 -12.74
N MET A 83 3.09 -7.49 -11.88
CA MET A 83 3.51 -6.11 -12.16
C MET A 83 5.02 -5.97 -12.24
N GLN A 84 5.77 -6.66 -11.39
CA GLN A 84 7.23 -6.63 -11.39
C GLN A 84 7.82 -7.37 -12.59
N ASN A 85 7.23 -8.50 -12.98
CA ASN A 85 7.66 -9.27 -14.14
C ASN A 85 6.45 -9.74 -14.95
N SER A 86 6.09 -8.96 -15.98
CA SER A 86 4.95 -9.25 -16.86
C SER A 86 5.12 -10.51 -17.73
N GLY A 87 6.34 -11.04 -17.86
CA GLY A 87 6.63 -12.26 -18.59
C GLY A 87 6.22 -13.55 -17.87
N LEU A 88 6.02 -13.50 -16.55
CA LEU A 88 5.63 -14.67 -15.78
C LEU A 88 4.15 -15.03 -16.00
N LYS A 89 3.86 -16.32 -16.04
CA LYS A 89 2.51 -16.86 -15.91
C LYS A 89 2.20 -17.03 -14.43
N VAL A 90 1.33 -16.19 -13.90
CA VAL A 90 1.00 -16.16 -12.47
C VAL A 90 -0.38 -16.75 -12.23
N ILE A 91 -0.43 -17.83 -11.45
CA ILE A 91 -1.64 -18.61 -11.17
C ILE A 91 -1.91 -18.57 -9.67
N VAL A 92 -3.10 -18.15 -9.29
CA VAL A 92 -3.56 -18.07 -7.90
C VAL A 92 -4.41 -19.29 -7.58
N LEU A 93 -4.08 -20.00 -6.51
CA LEU A 93 -4.90 -21.05 -5.93
C LEU A 93 -5.48 -20.54 -4.60
N ILE A 94 -6.78 -20.33 -4.55
CA ILE A 94 -7.47 -19.71 -3.42
C ILE A 94 -8.76 -20.47 -3.08
N GLY A 95 -9.07 -20.63 -1.80
CA GLY A 95 -10.34 -21.20 -1.37
C GLY A 95 -11.47 -20.16 -1.35
N ASP A 96 -12.70 -20.63 -1.28
CA ASP A 96 -13.91 -19.82 -1.08
C ASP A 96 -13.79 -18.89 0.16
N GLY A 97 -13.27 -19.42 1.28
CA GLY A 97 -12.97 -18.62 2.47
C GLY A 97 -11.96 -17.49 2.19
N GLY A 98 -10.91 -17.77 1.41
CA GLY A 98 -9.93 -16.78 0.98
C GLY A 98 -10.56 -15.70 0.09
N CYS A 99 -11.47 -16.09 -0.82
CA CYS A 99 -12.25 -15.14 -1.62
C CYS A 99 -13.14 -14.25 -0.76
N GLY A 100 -13.73 -14.77 0.32
CA GLY A 100 -14.52 -13.98 1.26
C GLY A 100 -13.69 -12.95 2.02
N ILE A 101 -12.62 -13.40 2.68
CA ILE A 101 -11.70 -12.51 3.43
C ILE A 101 -11.02 -11.50 2.51
N GLY A 102 -10.63 -11.93 1.31
CA GLY A 102 -9.96 -11.12 0.29
C GLY A 102 -10.90 -10.46 -0.72
N GLY A 103 -12.19 -10.32 -0.44
CA GLY A 103 -13.21 -9.88 -1.40
C GLY A 103 -12.84 -8.62 -2.17
N HIS A 104 -12.37 -7.58 -1.50
CA HIS A 104 -11.92 -6.36 -2.17
C HIS A 104 -10.71 -6.55 -3.09
N HIS A 105 -9.83 -7.49 -2.79
CA HIS A 105 -8.70 -7.81 -3.67
C HIS A 105 -9.17 -8.47 -4.95
N LEU A 106 -10.15 -9.39 -4.83
CA LEU A 106 -10.83 -10.00 -5.98
C LEU A 106 -11.50 -8.94 -6.86
N LEU A 107 -12.32 -8.07 -6.27
CA LEU A 107 -13.01 -7.00 -6.99
C LEU A 107 -12.04 -6.08 -7.72
N ASN A 108 -10.97 -5.64 -7.06
CA ASN A 108 -10.00 -4.74 -7.66
C ASN A 108 -9.19 -5.41 -8.77
N ALA A 109 -8.76 -6.66 -8.62
CA ALA A 109 -8.03 -7.38 -9.66
C ALA A 109 -8.90 -7.57 -10.91
N ALA A 110 -10.18 -7.92 -10.75
CA ALA A 110 -11.15 -8.01 -11.83
C ALA A 110 -11.38 -6.66 -12.53
N ARG A 111 -11.63 -5.60 -11.75
CA ARG A 111 -11.84 -4.24 -12.26
C ARG A 111 -10.63 -3.70 -13.03
N LEU A 112 -9.44 -3.93 -12.52
CA LEU A 112 -8.19 -3.52 -13.19
C LEU A 112 -7.86 -4.40 -14.39
N ASN A 113 -8.44 -5.58 -14.51
CA ASN A 113 -8.07 -6.59 -15.50
C ASN A 113 -6.59 -7.02 -15.36
N THR A 114 -6.16 -7.29 -14.13
CA THR A 114 -4.78 -7.71 -13.85
C THR A 114 -4.51 -9.07 -14.49
N ASP A 115 -3.43 -9.21 -15.28
CA ASP A 115 -3.08 -10.44 -15.99
C ASP A 115 -2.61 -11.55 -15.03
N ILE A 116 -3.57 -12.18 -14.37
CA ILE A 116 -3.39 -13.34 -13.48
C ILE A 116 -4.55 -14.32 -13.70
N THR A 117 -4.28 -15.60 -13.47
CA THR A 117 -5.31 -16.66 -13.51
C THR A 117 -5.64 -17.10 -12.09
N VAL A 118 -6.91 -16.98 -11.69
CA VAL A 118 -7.39 -17.36 -10.36
C VAL A 118 -8.21 -18.62 -10.44
N LEU A 119 -7.79 -19.68 -9.75
CA LEU A 119 -8.54 -20.92 -9.57
C LEU A 119 -9.09 -20.95 -8.16
N VAL A 120 -10.42 -20.87 -8.02
CA VAL A 120 -11.09 -20.90 -6.74
C VAL A 120 -11.46 -22.33 -6.40
N PHE A 121 -10.94 -22.83 -5.30
CA PHE A 121 -11.25 -24.15 -4.75
C PHE A 121 -12.47 -24.00 -3.81
N ASN A 122 -13.66 -24.02 -4.38
CA ASN A 122 -14.90 -23.71 -3.70
C ASN A 122 -15.54 -24.99 -3.13
N ASN A 123 -15.30 -25.26 -1.86
CA ASN A 123 -15.78 -26.45 -1.16
C ASN A 123 -16.82 -26.13 -0.07
N PHE A 124 -17.35 -24.91 -0.08
CA PHE A 124 -18.45 -24.41 0.77
C PHE A 124 -18.16 -24.32 2.26
N ASN A 125 -16.88 -24.39 2.67
CA ASN A 125 -16.51 -24.28 4.08
C ASN A 125 -15.02 -23.95 4.28
N PHE A 126 -14.66 -23.52 5.51
CA PHE A 126 -13.27 -23.48 5.96
C PHE A 126 -12.83 -24.91 6.37
N GLY A 127 -12.33 -25.70 5.40
CA GLY A 127 -12.01 -27.10 5.63
C GLY A 127 -10.91 -27.33 6.67
N MET A 128 -9.76 -26.68 6.54
CA MET A 128 -8.58 -26.91 7.38
C MET A 128 -8.82 -26.68 8.89
N THR A 129 -9.67 -25.73 9.24
CA THR A 129 -9.93 -25.32 10.61
C THR A 129 -11.09 -26.08 11.27
N GLY A 130 -11.74 -27.02 10.56
CA GLY A 130 -12.78 -27.87 11.14
C GLY A 130 -14.16 -27.74 10.51
N GLY A 131 -14.29 -27.09 9.34
CA GLY A 131 -15.52 -27.07 8.56
C GLY A 131 -16.50 -25.95 8.91
N GLN A 132 -16.03 -24.80 9.42
CA GLN A 132 -16.87 -23.64 9.68
C GLN A 132 -17.48 -23.12 8.37
N HIS A 133 -18.62 -22.43 8.43
CA HIS A 133 -19.26 -21.85 7.26
C HIS A 133 -18.33 -20.79 6.61
N SER A 134 -18.38 -20.73 5.29
CA SER A 134 -17.70 -19.73 4.47
C SER A 134 -18.72 -18.83 3.78
N VAL A 135 -18.27 -17.89 3.00
CA VAL A 135 -19.13 -16.98 2.22
C VAL A 135 -19.94 -17.69 1.14
N THR A 136 -19.58 -18.91 0.74
CA THR A 136 -20.29 -19.69 -0.28
C THR A 136 -21.14 -20.80 0.29
N THR A 137 -21.14 -20.98 1.61
CA THR A 137 -21.95 -22.02 2.27
C THR A 137 -23.42 -21.85 1.91
N PRO A 138 -24.07 -22.86 1.30
CA PRO A 138 -25.48 -22.79 0.94
C PRO A 138 -26.39 -22.51 2.12
N LEU A 139 -27.57 -21.92 1.86
CA LEU A 139 -28.63 -21.75 2.86
C LEU A 139 -28.97 -23.09 3.48
N ASP A 140 -29.39 -23.07 4.74
CA ASP A 140 -29.79 -24.22 5.57
C ASP A 140 -28.68 -25.26 5.80
N SER A 141 -27.44 -25.01 5.33
CA SER A 141 -26.32 -25.93 5.53
C SER A 141 -25.87 -25.99 6.99
N ILE A 142 -25.63 -27.22 7.46
CA ILE A 142 -25.13 -27.50 8.80
C ILE A 142 -23.61 -27.47 8.81
N THR A 143 -23.04 -26.60 9.64
CA THR A 143 -21.59 -26.52 9.92
C THR A 143 -21.37 -26.38 11.43
N PRO A 144 -20.13 -26.48 11.93
CA PRO A 144 -19.84 -26.21 13.35
C PRO A 144 -20.23 -24.80 13.82
N THR A 145 -20.33 -23.84 12.92
CA THR A 145 -20.73 -22.45 13.21
C THR A 145 -22.17 -22.12 12.80
N THR A 146 -22.85 -23.02 12.12
CA THR A 146 -24.26 -22.91 11.70
C THR A 146 -25.00 -24.20 12.05
N THR A 147 -25.06 -24.55 13.32
CA THR A 147 -25.59 -25.85 13.81
C THR A 147 -27.10 -26.03 13.59
N LEU A 148 -27.84 -24.95 13.38
CA LEU A 148 -29.27 -24.92 13.07
C LEU A 148 -29.57 -24.59 11.59
N GLY A 149 -28.54 -24.57 10.75
CA GLY A 149 -28.60 -24.15 9.36
C GLY A 149 -28.02 -22.77 9.13
N SER A 150 -27.38 -22.58 7.95
CA SER A 150 -26.87 -21.26 7.50
C SER A 150 -28.02 -20.36 7.08
N THR A 151 -28.00 -19.10 7.53
CA THR A 151 -29.02 -18.09 7.17
C THR A 151 -28.49 -17.07 6.18
N ASP A 152 -27.19 -17.11 5.91
CA ASP A 152 -26.51 -16.12 5.05
C ASP A 152 -26.71 -16.50 3.58
N ALA A 153 -27.03 -15.52 2.74
CA ALA A 153 -27.07 -15.74 1.30
C ALA A 153 -25.65 -16.02 0.77
N PRO A 154 -25.44 -17.14 0.07
CA PRO A 154 -24.12 -17.50 -0.42
C PRO A 154 -23.63 -16.53 -1.48
N MET A 155 -22.35 -16.17 -1.42
CA MET A 155 -21.70 -15.33 -2.42
C MET A 155 -21.54 -16.10 -3.75
N ASP A 156 -22.01 -15.52 -4.84
CA ASP A 156 -21.65 -15.95 -6.19
C ASP A 156 -20.31 -15.34 -6.58
N ILE A 157 -19.21 -16.09 -6.43
CA ILE A 157 -17.85 -15.62 -6.69
C ILE A 157 -17.67 -15.29 -8.18
N ALA A 158 -18.10 -16.16 -9.08
CA ALA A 158 -18.00 -15.95 -10.52
C ALA A 158 -18.85 -14.77 -10.97
N GLY A 159 -20.12 -14.69 -10.51
CA GLY A 159 -21.00 -13.56 -10.78
C GLY A 159 -20.44 -12.24 -10.25
N THR A 160 -19.85 -12.25 -9.06
CA THR A 160 -19.19 -11.08 -8.45
C THR A 160 -18.01 -10.61 -9.30
N ALA A 161 -17.16 -11.52 -9.78
CA ALA A 161 -16.05 -11.17 -10.67
C ALA A 161 -16.55 -10.63 -12.01
N LYS A 162 -17.61 -11.23 -12.58
CA LYS A 162 -18.25 -10.81 -13.83
C LYS A 162 -18.75 -9.36 -13.77
N VAL A 163 -19.56 -9.02 -12.77
CA VAL A 163 -20.11 -7.65 -12.65
C VAL A 163 -19.05 -6.60 -12.36
N ASN A 164 -17.88 -7.01 -11.81
CA ASN A 164 -16.74 -6.12 -11.59
C ASN A 164 -15.77 -6.07 -12.79
N GLY A 165 -16.13 -6.63 -13.93
CA GLY A 165 -15.38 -6.50 -15.17
C GLY A 165 -14.21 -7.46 -15.33
N GLY A 166 -14.27 -8.65 -14.71
CA GLY A 166 -13.30 -9.72 -14.98
C GLY A 166 -13.23 -10.04 -16.46
N GLY A 167 -12.02 -10.14 -17.02
CA GLY A 167 -11.81 -10.38 -18.46
C GLY A 167 -12.31 -11.73 -18.91
N PHE A 168 -11.92 -12.79 -18.20
CA PHE A 168 -12.37 -14.16 -18.38
C PHE A 168 -12.97 -14.69 -17.08
N VAL A 169 -14.23 -15.05 -17.10
CA VAL A 169 -14.93 -15.58 -15.93
C VAL A 169 -15.61 -16.89 -16.29
N ALA A 170 -15.36 -17.93 -15.51
CA ALA A 170 -15.97 -19.23 -15.70
C ALA A 170 -16.40 -19.87 -14.38
N ARG A 171 -17.31 -20.83 -14.46
CA ARG A 171 -17.68 -21.72 -13.37
C ARG A 171 -17.61 -23.17 -13.85
N ALA A 172 -17.04 -24.03 -13.02
CA ALA A 172 -16.87 -25.45 -13.31
C ALA A 172 -17.01 -26.28 -12.04
N THR A 173 -16.95 -27.60 -12.19
CA THR A 173 -16.79 -28.52 -11.07
C THR A 173 -15.46 -29.27 -11.18
N ALA A 174 -14.93 -29.75 -10.07
CA ALA A 174 -13.76 -30.62 -10.03
C ALA A 174 -13.95 -31.96 -10.77
N PHE A 175 -15.17 -32.25 -11.24
CA PHE A 175 -15.56 -33.49 -11.92
C PHE A 175 -15.74 -33.31 -13.43
N ASP A 176 -15.59 -32.10 -13.93
CA ASP A 176 -15.73 -31.83 -15.36
C ASP A 176 -14.50 -32.32 -16.12
N LYS A 177 -14.74 -33.08 -17.18
CA LYS A 177 -13.64 -33.71 -17.92
C LYS A 177 -12.81 -32.72 -18.74
N ASP A 178 -13.41 -31.61 -19.11
CA ASP A 178 -12.85 -30.50 -19.87
C ASP A 178 -12.26 -29.39 -19.00
N LEU A 179 -12.19 -29.62 -17.66
CA LEU A 179 -11.57 -28.68 -16.74
C LEU A 179 -10.13 -28.28 -17.13
N PRO A 180 -9.23 -29.19 -17.61
CA PRO A 180 -7.92 -28.82 -18.10
C PRO A 180 -7.97 -27.82 -19.27
N ASP A 181 -8.87 -28.03 -20.23
CA ASP A 181 -9.02 -27.15 -21.39
C ASP A 181 -9.58 -25.78 -21.00
N LEU A 182 -10.48 -25.74 -20.01
CA LEU A 182 -11.01 -24.49 -19.47
C LEU A 182 -9.93 -23.68 -18.75
N ILE A 183 -9.08 -24.36 -17.95
CA ILE A 183 -7.93 -23.74 -17.28
C ILE A 183 -6.93 -23.22 -18.31
N GLU A 184 -6.67 -23.98 -19.37
CA GLU A 184 -5.80 -23.56 -20.46
C GLU A 184 -6.29 -22.26 -21.12
N LYS A 185 -7.58 -22.18 -21.44
CA LYS A 185 -8.20 -20.97 -21.99
C LYS A 185 -8.07 -19.79 -21.05
N ALA A 186 -8.35 -19.98 -19.77
CA ALA A 186 -8.21 -18.95 -18.76
C ALA A 186 -6.76 -18.43 -18.66
N MET A 187 -5.77 -19.32 -18.73
CA MET A 187 -4.35 -18.94 -18.71
C MET A 187 -3.89 -18.23 -19.99
N LYS A 188 -4.53 -18.48 -21.13
CA LYS A 188 -4.21 -17.83 -22.42
C LYS A 188 -4.82 -16.44 -22.55
N HIS A 189 -5.86 -16.14 -21.78
CA HIS A 189 -6.50 -14.82 -21.80
C HIS A 189 -5.55 -13.71 -21.34
N ASP A 190 -5.50 -12.58 -22.06
CA ASP A 190 -4.73 -11.39 -21.66
C ASP A 190 -5.54 -10.55 -20.67
N GLY A 191 -5.34 -10.80 -19.40
CA GLY A 191 -5.99 -10.10 -18.32
C GLY A 191 -6.46 -10.98 -17.17
N PHE A 192 -7.38 -10.46 -16.39
CA PHE A 192 -7.90 -11.16 -15.21
C PHE A 192 -8.78 -12.34 -15.62
N SER A 193 -8.36 -13.52 -15.23
CA SER A 193 -9.11 -14.75 -15.43
C SER A 193 -9.45 -15.39 -14.09
N ILE A 194 -10.69 -15.88 -13.95
CA ILE A 194 -11.15 -16.61 -12.77
C ILE A 194 -12.03 -17.78 -13.15
N ILE A 195 -11.79 -18.91 -12.49
CA ILE A 195 -12.65 -20.09 -12.56
C ILE A 195 -13.10 -20.43 -11.14
N ASP A 196 -14.40 -20.31 -10.86
CA ASP A 196 -15.04 -20.78 -9.64
C ASP A 196 -15.27 -22.29 -9.77
N ILE A 197 -14.38 -23.10 -9.16
CA ILE A 197 -14.38 -24.58 -9.28
C ILE A 197 -15.06 -25.16 -8.05
N TRP A 198 -16.28 -25.64 -8.23
CA TRP A 198 -17.03 -26.27 -7.16
C TRP A 198 -16.52 -27.68 -6.89
N GLU A 199 -16.25 -27.98 -5.63
CA GLU A 199 -15.63 -29.21 -5.20
C GLU A 199 -16.21 -29.73 -3.88
N LEU A 200 -15.80 -30.92 -3.43
CA LEU A 200 -16.33 -31.56 -2.24
C LEU A 200 -15.31 -31.62 -1.11
N CYS A 201 -15.68 -31.04 0.05
CA CYS A 201 -14.99 -31.27 1.31
C CYS A 201 -15.55 -32.53 1.98
N THR A 202 -14.91 -33.68 1.76
CA THR A 202 -15.36 -34.99 2.26
C THR A 202 -15.25 -35.15 3.76
N ALA A 203 -14.36 -34.41 4.42
CA ALA A 203 -14.14 -34.51 5.85
C ALA A 203 -15.22 -33.80 6.67
N TYR A 204 -15.78 -32.71 6.22
CA TYR A 204 -16.64 -31.86 7.04
C TYR A 204 -17.96 -31.51 6.39
N TYR A 205 -17.98 -30.98 5.17
CA TYR A 205 -19.22 -30.50 4.55
C TYR A 205 -20.12 -31.63 4.08
N VAL A 206 -19.56 -32.57 3.31
CA VAL A 206 -20.31 -33.71 2.74
C VAL A 206 -21.00 -34.54 3.83
N VAL A 207 -20.27 -34.88 4.89
CA VAL A 207 -20.78 -35.74 5.95
C VAL A 207 -21.88 -35.12 6.82
N ARG A 208 -21.96 -33.77 6.86
CA ARG A 208 -22.98 -33.06 7.63
C ARG A 208 -24.21 -32.69 6.83
N ASN A 209 -24.08 -32.59 5.51
CA ASN A 209 -25.13 -32.07 4.64
C ASN A 209 -25.63 -33.08 3.60
N ASP A 210 -25.15 -34.31 3.66
CA ASP A 210 -25.47 -35.37 2.67
C ASP A 210 -25.31 -34.82 1.22
N PHE A 211 -24.16 -34.10 0.97
CA PHE A 211 -23.95 -33.26 -0.17
C PHE A 211 -22.89 -33.87 -1.09
N GLY A 212 -23.32 -34.78 -1.95
CA GLY A 212 -22.47 -35.41 -2.96
C GLY A 212 -22.47 -34.63 -4.28
N ARG A 213 -21.83 -35.22 -5.31
CA ARG A 213 -21.75 -34.63 -6.65
C ARG A 213 -23.14 -34.32 -7.24
N LYS A 214 -24.07 -35.18 -7.07
CA LYS A 214 -25.45 -35.04 -7.62
C LYS A 214 -26.17 -33.86 -6.94
N GLU A 215 -26.09 -33.79 -5.63
CA GLU A 215 -26.70 -32.72 -4.83
C GLU A 215 -26.08 -31.38 -5.15
N MET A 216 -24.75 -31.31 -5.34
CA MET A 216 -24.04 -30.10 -5.78
C MET A 216 -24.54 -29.60 -7.15
N LEU A 217 -24.71 -30.50 -8.12
CA LEU A 217 -25.25 -30.15 -9.44
C LEU A 217 -26.73 -29.71 -9.35
N ASN A 218 -27.52 -30.39 -8.52
CA ASN A 218 -28.92 -30.01 -8.29
C ASN A 218 -29.01 -28.62 -7.63
N TYR A 219 -28.13 -28.32 -6.68
CA TYR A 219 -28.07 -26.99 -6.04
C TYR A 219 -27.70 -25.91 -7.06
N MET A 220 -26.67 -26.13 -7.89
CA MET A 220 -26.29 -25.21 -8.96
C MET A 220 -27.45 -24.91 -9.91
N ASN A 221 -28.18 -25.95 -10.34
CA ASN A 221 -29.34 -25.82 -11.20
C ASN A 221 -30.51 -25.08 -10.51
N GLY A 222 -30.78 -25.41 -9.24
CA GLY A 222 -31.82 -24.75 -8.44
C GLY A 222 -31.59 -23.26 -8.26
N MET A 223 -30.35 -22.86 -8.09
CA MET A 223 -29.93 -21.45 -8.02
C MET A 223 -29.83 -20.78 -9.41
N LYS A 224 -30.09 -21.50 -10.49
CA LYS A 224 -29.97 -21.04 -11.87
C LYS A 224 -28.56 -20.49 -12.19
N MET A 225 -27.55 -21.07 -11.57
CA MET A 225 -26.15 -20.69 -11.82
C MET A 225 -25.65 -21.37 -13.10
N GLU A 226 -25.26 -20.56 -14.05
CA GLU A 226 -24.65 -21.05 -15.30
C GLU A 226 -23.26 -21.64 -15.06
N SER A 227 -22.88 -22.68 -15.79
CA SER A 227 -21.54 -23.28 -15.82
C SER A 227 -20.88 -23.06 -17.18
N GLY A 228 -19.56 -23.29 -17.25
CA GLY A 228 -18.75 -22.98 -18.41
C GLY A 228 -18.25 -21.53 -18.40
N ILE A 229 -17.99 -20.98 -19.57
CA ILE A 229 -17.52 -19.59 -19.72
C ILE A 229 -18.72 -18.64 -19.56
N LEU A 230 -18.69 -17.80 -18.53
CA LEU A 230 -19.75 -16.83 -18.23
C LEU A 230 -19.47 -15.46 -18.83
N GLN A 231 -18.21 -15.15 -19.06
CA GLN A 231 -17.74 -13.91 -19.69
C GLN A 231 -16.36 -14.09 -20.28
N GLU A 232 -16.15 -13.53 -21.46
CA GLU A 232 -14.86 -13.35 -22.10
C GLU A 232 -14.87 -12.00 -22.82
N THR A 233 -13.84 -11.18 -22.63
CA THR A 233 -13.74 -9.83 -23.20
C THR A 233 -12.37 -9.58 -23.79
N ASP A 234 -12.28 -8.73 -24.81
CA ASP A 234 -11.02 -8.35 -25.46
C ASP A 234 -10.35 -7.13 -24.79
N ARG A 235 -10.75 -6.79 -23.58
CA ARG A 235 -10.16 -5.66 -22.86
C ARG A 235 -8.70 -5.94 -22.54
N PRO A 236 -7.75 -5.06 -22.93
CA PRO A 236 -6.34 -5.26 -22.63
C PRO A 236 -6.08 -5.36 -21.13
N SER A 237 -5.10 -6.14 -20.75
CA SER A 237 -4.68 -6.27 -19.35
C SER A 237 -4.18 -4.93 -18.78
N PHE A 238 -4.23 -4.81 -17.45
CA PHE A 238 -3.63 -3.67 -16.76
C PHE A 238 -2.15 -3.52 -17.11
N GLN A 239 -1.41 -4.62 -17.18
CA GLN A 239 0.02 -4.63 -17.49
C GLN A 239 0.28 -4.10 -18.91
N THR A 240 -0.48 -4.55 -19.88
CA THR A 240 -0.40 -4.08 -21.28
C THR A 240 -0.70 -2.57 -21.36
N SER A 241 -1.78 -2.14 -20.72
CA SER A 241 -2.16 -0.72 -20.67
C SER A 241 -1.12 0.14 -19.95
N TYR A 242 -0.60 -0.33 -18.81
CA TYR A 242 0.41 0.39 -18.01
C TYR A 242 1.74 0.51 -18.73
N LYS A 243 2.18 -0.54 -19.45
CA LYS A 243 3.37 -0.47 -20.29
C LYS A 243 3.26 0.60 -21.36
N GLY A 244 2.11 0.72 -22.02
CA GLY A 244 1.86 1.79 -22.98
C GLY A 244 1.96 3.20 -22.36
N ILE A 245 1.47 3.38 -21.12
CA ILE A 245 1.61 4.63 -20.38
C ILE A 245 3.08 4.90 -20.04
N GLN A 246 3.84 3.91 -19.60
CA GLN A 246 5.27 4.05 -19.30
C GLN A 246 6.07 4.45 -20.55
N GLU A 247 5.79 3.87 -21.71
CA GLU A 247 6.42 4.24 -22.98
C GLU A 247 6.11 5.69 -23.38
N GLN A 248 4.90 6.17 -23.13
CA GLN A 248 4.55 7.57 -23.33
C GLN A 248 5.25 8.50 -22.32
N ALA A 249 5.24 8.10 -21.03
CA ALA A 249 5.88 8.87 -19.96
C ALA A 249 7.39 9.01 -20.15
N SER A 250 8.06 8.00 -20.71
CA SER A 250 9.52 8.06 -21.01
C SER A 250 9.89 9.15 -22.01
N LYS A 251 8.93 9.61 -22.84
CA LYS A 251 9.10 10.71 -23.79
C LYS A 251 8.89 12.09 -23.15
N LEU A 252 8.31 12.15 -21.96
CA LEU A 252 8.15 13.38 -21.20
C LEU A 252 9.48 13.75 -20.56
N LYS A 253 9.75 15.06 -20.47
CA LYS A 253 10.89 15.51 -19.64
C LYS A 253 10.66 14.99 -18.22
N PRO A 254 11.66 14.29 -17.63
CA PRO A 254 11.55 13.90 -16.22
C PRO A 254 11.23 15.16 -15.41
N MET A 255 10.27 15.06 -14.49
CA MET A 255 10.19 16.08 -13.45
C MET A 255 11.49 15.96 -12.67
N SER A 256 12.43 16.87 -12.96
CA SER A 256 13.62 17.00 -12.12
C SER A 256 13.12 17.34 -10.72
N GLY A 257 13.24 16.42 -9.79
CA GLY A 257 13.14 16.77 -8.38
C GLY A 257 14.11 17.92 -8.12
N LEU A 258 13.74 18.85 -7.25
CA LEU A 258 14.65 19.86 -6.80
C LEU A 258 15.84 19.15 -6.12
N VAL A 259 17.01 19.22 -6.75
CA VAL A 259 18.27 18.73 -6.18
C VAL A 259 18.94 19.93 -5.52
N LEU A 260 19.20 19.83 -4.23
CA LEU A 260 19.93 20.83 -3.47
C LEU A 260 21.35 20.32 -3.24
N ASP A 261 22.27 20.75 -4.10
CA ASP A 261 23.69 20.42 -3.94
C ASP A 261 24.30 21.22 -2.80
N THR A 262 25.17 20.60 -2.01
CA THR A 262 25.90 21.25 -0.92
C THR A 262 26.77 22.38 -1.47
N LYS A 263 26.53 23.60 -0.99
CA LYS A 263 27.26 24.82 -1.39
C LYS A 263 27.93 25.54 -0.22
N PHE A 264 27.50 25.23 1.00
CA PHE A 264 27.95 25.85 2.24
C PHE A 264 28.36 24.77 3.23
N SER A 265 28.89 25.17 4.38
CA SER A 265 29.23 24.28 5.47
C SER A 265 28.54 24.74 6.75
N SER A 266 27.99 23.80 7.49
CA SER A 266 27.45 24.04 8.84
C SER A 266 28.54 23.79 9.90
N VAL A 267 28.41 24.46 11.03
CA VAL A 267 29.24 24.25 12.23
C VAL A 267 28.54 23.39 13.28
N LEU A 268 27.40 22.81 12.96
CA LEU A 268 26.66 21.96 13.88
C LEU A 268 27.41 20.65 14.14
N GLU A 269 27.69 20.38 15.42
CA GLU A 269 28.34 19.14 15.89
C GLU A 269 27.31 18.11 16.41
N LYS A 270 26.09 18.55 16.71
CA LYS A 270 25.00 17.73 17.27
C LYS A 270 23.68 18.01 16.52
N PRO A 271 22.76 17.04 16.51
CA PRO A 271 21.41 17.28 15.98
C PRO A 271 20.71 18.42 16.72
N VAL A 272 20.02 19.29 15.99
CA VAL A 272 19.14 20.36 16.52
C VAL A 272 17.72 20.09 16.04
N ARG A 273 16.77 20.14 16.97
CA ARG A 273 15.33 19.90 16.76
C ARG A 273 14.56 21.18 16.97
N ILE A 274 14.01 21.72 15.90
CA ILE A 274 13.30 23.00 15.91
C ILE A 274 11.82 22.76 15.66
N VAL A 275 10.96 23.39 16.44
CA VAL A 275 9.52 23.43 16.20
C VAL A 275 9.09 24.88 15.97
N LEU A 276 8.56 25.15 14.77
CA LEU A 276 7.88 26.41 14.47
C LEU A 276 6.38 26.19 14.66
N ALA A 277 5.73 27.03 15.46
CA ALA A 277 4.30 26.90 15.74
C ALA A 277 3.59 28.26 15.62
N GLY A 278 2.53 28.28 14.82
CA GLY A 278 1.76 29.50 14.54
C GLY A 278 0.35 29.18 14.05
N ALA A 279 -0.27 30.16 13.40
CA ALA A 279 -1.60 30.05 12.82
C ALA A 279 -1.55 29.63 11.34
N ALA A 280 -2.64 29.00 10.88
CA ALA A 280 -2.85 28.74 9.45
C ALA A 280 -2.82 30.08 8.66
N GLY A 281 -2.17 30.07 7.51
CA GLY A 281 -1.97 31.29 6.69
C GLY A 281 -0.70 32.09 6.99
N GLN A 282 -0.05 31.88 8.13
CA GLN A 282 1.21 32.57 8.49
C GLN A 282 2.45 32.00 7.76
N LYS A 283 2.32 31.01 6.88
CA LYS A 283 3.42 30.41 6.09
C LYS A 283 4.46 29.64 6.94
N VAL A 284 4.06 29.11 8.10
CA VAL A 284 4.93 28.35 9.03
C VAL A 284 5.63 27.19 8.31
N VAL A 285 4.87 26.41 7.54
CA VAL A 285 5.42 25.28 6.73
C VAL A 285 6.46 25.76 5.71
N SER A 286 6.22 26.92 5.10
CA SER A 286 7.17 27.51 4.15
C SER A 286 8.47 27.91 4.83
N ALA A 287 8.42 28.50 6.01
CA ALA A 287 9.61 28.82 6.80
C ALA A 287 10.39 27.57 7.20
N GLY A 288 9.67 26.52 7.64
CA GLY A 288 10.29 25.22 7.90
C GLY A 288 10.97 24.61 6.68
N ASN A 289 10.38 24.76 5.48
CA ASN A 289 11.02 24.35 4.23
C ASN A 289 12.30 25.12 3.95
N LEU A 290 12.29 26.43 4.15
CA LEU A 290 13.48 27.29 3.94
C LEU A 290 14.62 26.86 4.87
N LEU A 291 14.35 26.69 6.17
CA LEU A 291 15.35 26.26 7.13
C LEU A 291 15.92 24.87 6.79
N ALA A 292 15.07 23.89 6.47
CA ALA A 292 15.50 22.55 6.09
C ALA A 292 16.34 22.58 4.80
N SER A 293 15.93 23.37 3.79
CA SER A 293 16.66 23.48 2.54
C SER A 293 18.02 24.18 2.71
N ALA A 294 18.09 25.23 3.54
CA ALA A 294 19.34 25.89 3.87
C ALA A 294 20.31 24.96 4.60
N ALA A 295 19.80 24.15 5.53
CA ALA A 295 20.59 23.12 6.20
C ALA A 295 21.12 22.06 5.22
N THR A 296 20.29 21.61 4.27
CA THR A 296 20.72 20.68 3.21
C THR A 296 21.80 21.30 2.32
N LEU A 297 21.63 22.55 1.90
CA LEU A 297 22.65 23.30 1.15
C LEU A 297 23.96 23.47 1.93
N SER A 298 23.90 23.33 3.26
CA SER A 298 25.06 23.42 4.17
C SER A 298 25.60 22.04 4.58
N GLY A 299 25.24 20.98 3.86
CA GLY A 299 25.76 19.62 4.06
C GLY A 299 25.16 18.85 5.24
N LEU A 300 24.07 19.33 5.84
CA LEU A 300 23.39 18.66 6.92
C LEU A 300 22.33 17.67 6.41
N TRP A 301 22.16 16.58 7.12
CA TRP A 301 20.99 15.72 7.00
C TRP A 301 19.79 16.40 7.64
N THR A 302 18.66 16.42 6.92
CA THR A 302 17.46 17.12 7.39
C THR A 302 16.23 16.26 7.29
N SER A 303 15.33 16.45 8.24
CA SER A 303 13.96 15.96 8.16
C SER A 303 13.01 17.10 8.50
N ARG A 304 11.91 17.20 7.76
CA ARG A 304 10.86 18.18 8.04
C ARG A 304 9.50 17.49 8.02
N ARG A 305 8.73 17.71 9.09
CA ARG A 305 7.31 17.34 9.18
C ARG A 305 6.46 18.60 9.29
N ALA A 306 5.23 18.53 8.81
CA ALA A 306 4.25 19.59 8.97
C ALA A 306 2.98 19.01 9.57
N ASP A 307 2.34 19.77 10.45
CA ASP A 307 1.05 19.45 11.02
C ASP A 307 0.13 20.68 10.95
N PHE A 308 -1.03 20.48 10.35
CA PHE A 308 -2.06 21.50 10.18
C PHE A 308 -3.43 20.81 10.05
N PRO A 309 -4.53 21.45 10.47
CA PRO A 309 -5.85 20.87 10.34
C PRO A 309 -6.29 20.75 8.87
N ILE A 310 -7.24 19.84 8.63
CA ILE A 310 -7.81 19.62 7.28
C ILE A 310 -8.58 20.86 6.81
N THR A 311 -9.07 21.69 7.74
CA THR A 311 -9.80 22.93 7.44
C THR A 311 -8.85 24.00 6.89
N ILE A 312 -9.22 24.55 5.73
CA ILE A 312 -8.39 25.53 5.01
C ILE A 312 -8.38 26.88 5.76
N GLN A 313 -7.20 27.44 5.97
CA GLN A 313 -6.93 28.78 6.55
C GLN A 313 -7.46 29.02 7.98
N THR A 314 -7.76 27.99 8.76
CA THR A 314 -8.16 28.12 10.15
C THR A 314 -7.35 27.18 11.06
N GLY A 315 -7.15 27.59 12.31
CA GLY A 315 -6.45 26.82 13.32
C GLY A 315 -4.93 26.95 13.27
N PHE A 316 -4.25 25.95 13.78
CA PHE A 316 -2.79 25.93 13.94
C PHE A 316 -2.04 25.58 12.66
N SER A 317 -0.75 25.91 12.64
CA SER A 317 0.22 25.39 11.68
C SER A 317 1.55 25.15 12.40
N VAL A 318 2.09 23.94 12.26
CA VAL A 318 3.34 23.54 12.92
C VAL A 318 4.30 22.95 11.88
N ALA A 319 5.57 23.31 11.96
CA ALA A 319 6.66 22.69 11.25
C ALA A 319 7.70 22.17 12.24
N GLU A 320 8.00 20.89 12.17
CA GLU A 320 9.03 20.20 12.93
C GLU A 320 10.23 20.00 12.01
N ILE A 321 11.41 20.44 12.40
CA ILE A 321 12.64 20.36 11.62
C ILE A 321 13.72 19.69 12.47
N VAL A 322 14.32 18.64 11.96
CA VAL A 322 15.54 18.04 12.52
C VAL A 322 16.68 18.33 11.55
N MET A 323 17.77 18.89 12.07
CA MET A 323 19.02 19.15 11.35
C MET A 323 20.14 18.39 12.03
N SER A 324 20.96 17.64 11.29
CA SER A 324 21.99 16.77 11.88
C SER A 324 23.21 16.66 11.00
N PRO A 325 24.43 16.62 11.56
CA PRO A 325 25.63 16.25 10.82
C PRO A 325 25.63 14.79 10.37
N GLU A 326 24.79 13.93 10.98
CA GLU A 326 24.65 12.52 10.69
C GLU A 326 23.26 12.18 10.13
N PRO A 327 23.07 11.00 9.50
CA PRO A 327 21.78 10.58 8.95
C PRO A 327 20.63 10.62 9.98
N VAL A 328 19.53 11.27 9.62
CA VAL A 328 18.32 11.35 10.47
C VAL A 328 17.51 10.07 10.30
N LEU A 329 17.57 9.17 11.30
CA LEU A 329 16.85 7.89 11.29
C LEU A 329 15.41 7.99 11.82
N TYR A 330 15.09 9.03 12.59
CA TYR A 330 13.74 9.30 13.09
C TYR A 330 13.34 10.75 12.80
N SER A 331 12.30 10.94 12.04
CA SER A 331 11.85 12.25 11.54
C SER A 331 10.96 13.02 12.52
N GLY A 332 10.48 12.40 13.61
CA GLY A 332 9.66 13.05 14.63
C GLY A 332 10.49 13.76 15.69
N ILE A 333 9.86 14.69 16.41
CA ILE A 333 10.45 15.38 17.56
C ILE A 333 9.71 14.92 18.83
N ILE A 334 10.43 14.26 19.73
CA ILE A 334 9.92 13.87 21.05
C ILE A 334 10.18 15.00 22.05
N LYS A 335 11.39 15.55 22.02
CA LYS A 335 11.84 16.71 22.80
C LYS A 335 12.47 17.70 21.83
N PRO A 336 11.93 18.91 21.67
CA PRO A 336 12.57 19.97 20.89
C PRO A 336 13.70 20.62 21.67
N ASP A 337 14.76 21.03 20.95
CA ASP A 337 15.82 21.88 21.49
C ASP A 337 15.43 23.36 21.41
N VAL A 338 14.65 23.71 20.38
CA VAL A 338 14.17 25.08 20.14
C VAL A 338 12.71 25.05 19.68
N VAL A 339 11.92 25.95 20.26
CA VAL A 339 10.56 26.24 19.82
C VAL A 339 10.47 27.72 19.42
N ALA A 340 9.86 28.00 18.26
CA ALA A 340 9.46 29.37 17.92
C ALA A 340 7.94 29.42 17.80
N LEU A 341 7.31 30.10 18.77
CA LEU A 341 5.87 30.29 18.86
C LEU A 341 5.49 31.67 18.34
N ILE A 342 4.73 31.72 17.25
CA ILE A 342 4.41 32.95 16.53
C ILE A 342 2.91 33.32 16.54
N ALA A 343 2.05 32.44 17.05
CA ALA A 343 0.62 32.72 17.24
C ALA A 343 -0.02 31.82 18.30
N PRO A 344 -1.13 32.28 18.92
CA PRO A 344 -1.82 31.54 19.98
C PRO A 344 -2.31 30.16 19.58
N GLU A 345 -2.72 29.99 18.32
CA GLU A 345 -3.21 28.71 17.77
C GLU A 345 -2.13 27.61 17.84
N GLY A 346 -0.86 28.00 17.67
CA GLY A 346 0.27 27.10 17.83
C GLY A 346 0.50 26.67 19.27
N LYS A 347 0.24 27.54 20.25
CA LYS A 347 0.53 27.30 21.67
C LYS A 347 -0.17 26.06 22.24
N ALA A 348 -1.47 25.94 21.99
CA ALA A 348 -2.24 24.78 22.45
C ALA A 348 -1.77 23.47 21.78
N LYS A 349 -1.41 23.54 20.50
CA LYS A 349 -0.98 22.38 19.72
C LYS A 349 0.34 21.80 20.20
N ILE A 350 1.30 22.64 20.57
CA ILE A 350 2.64 22.20 20.99
C ILE A 350 2.78 22.01 22.51
N ALA A 351 1.72 22.22 23.30
CA ALA A 351 1.76 22.17 24.76
C ALA A 351 2.37 20.87 25.33
N ARG A 352 2.19 19.74 24.65
CA ARG A 352 2.81 18.46 25.04
C ARG A 352 4.32 18.48 24.83
N LEU A 353 4.78 19.08 23.74
CA LEU A 353 6.21 19.15 23.41
C LEU A 353 6.94 20.13 24.35
N THR A 354 6.34 21.28 24.65
CA THR A 354 6.97 22.27 25.53
C THR A 354 7.19 21.75 26.96
N LYS A 355 6.34 20.84 27.44
CA LYS A 355 6.50 20.17 28.75
C LYS A 355 7.69 19.19 28.81
N THR A 356 8.22 18.75 27.66
CA THR A 356 9.38 17.86 27.62
C THR A 356 10.71 18.61 27.58
N MET A 357 10.67 19.94 27.43
CA MET A 357 11.84 20.79 27.33
C MET A 357 12.46 21.06 28.73
N GLU A 358 13.76 21.27 28.76
CA GLU A 358 14.58 21.49 29.94
C GLU A 358 15.19 22.91 29.94
N GLU A 359 15.85 23.32 31.01
CA GLU A 359 16.49 24.65 31.14
C GLU A 359 17.53 24.95 30.04
N SER A 360 18.12 23.93 29.44
CA SER A 360 19.05 24.08 28.32
C SER A 360 18.39 24.41 26.99
N ASP A 361 17.07 24.16 26.87
CA ASP A 361 16.29 24.36 25.66
C ASP A 361 15.71 25.78 25.63
N THR A 362 15.29 26.25 24.46
CA THR A 362 14.80 27.64 24.33
C THR A 362 13.46 27.71 23.61
N ILE A 363 12.56 28.50 24.15
CA ILE A 363 11.30 28.91 23.53
C ILE A 363 11.39 30.37 23.15
N TYR A 364 11.37 30.68 21.87
CA TYR A 364 11.17 32.03 21.36
C TYR A 364 9.69 32.28 21.10
N PHE A 365 9.15 33.39 21.56
CA PHE A 365 7.74 33.71 21.38
C PHE A 365 7.52 35.13 20.84
N ALA A 366 6.52 35.28 19.99
CA ALA A 366 6.13 36.60 19.48
C ALA A 366 5.38 37.43 20.57
N ASP A 367 5.41 38.73 20.43
CA ASP A 367 4.77 39.66 21.38
C ASP A 367 3.31 39.31 21.66
N GLY A 368 2.93 39.39 22.93
CA GLY A 368 1.55 39.19 23.39
C GLY A 368 1.12 37.74 23.62
N LEU A 369 1.99 36.76 23.40
CA LEU A 369 1.62 35.34 23.57
C LEU A 369 1.69 34.85 25.02
N GLY A 370 2.38 35.58 25.89
CA GLY A 370 2.59 35.21 27.30
C GLY A 370 3.38 33.90 27.45
N ASP A 371 3.63 33.55 28.72
CA ASP A 371 4.44 32.40 29.08
C ASP A 371 3.80 31.06 28.64
N VAL A 372 4.65 30.13 28.34
CA VAL A 372 4.30 28.74 28.00
C VAL A 372 4.67 27.84 29.17
N GLU A 373 3.84 26.84 29.48
CA GLU A 373 4.16 25.83 30.50
C GLU A 373 5.35 24.98 30.05
N SER A 374 6.54 25.29 30.57
CA SER A 374 7.80 24.63 30.22
C SER A 374 8.89 24.97 31.22
N SER A 375 9.90 24.12 31.38
CA SER A 375 11.14 24.43 32.11
C SER A 375 12.18 25.13 31.22
N ALA A 376 11.93 25.26 29.92
CA ALA A 376 12.85 25.90 28.99
C ALA A 376 13.03 27.37 29.21
N ASN A 377 14.16 27.91 28.80
CA ASN A 377 14.41 29.35 28.75
C ASN A 377 13.44 30.02 27.77
N GLN A 378 12.70 31.04 28.21
CA GLN A 378 11.67 31.71 27.41
C GLN A 378 12.14 33.13 27.05
N LEU A 379 12.29 33.38 25.76
CA LEU A 379 12.82 34.63 25.21
C LEU A 379 11.87 35.23 24.16
N PRO A 380 11.74 36.55 24.09
CA PRO A 380 10.99 37.20 23.03
C PRO A 380 11.66 37.01 21.66
N LEU A 381 10.87 36.94 20.61
CA LEU A 381 11.34 37.09 19.24
C LEU A 381 11.61 38.57 18.96
N GLU A 382 12.88 38.94 18.99
CA GLU A 382 13.29 40.31 18.73
C GLU A 382 13.69 40.51 17.27
N PHE A 383 12.81 41.11 16.50
CA PHE A 383 13.11 41.43 15.09
C PHE A 383 13.81 42.80 14.98
N PRO A 384 14.65 42.98 13.95
CA PRO A 384 15.28 44.25 13.66
C PRO A 384 14.26 45.40 13.57
N GLU A 385 14.64 46.58 14.05
CA GLU A 385 13.75 47.77 14.14
C GLU A 385 13.12 48.12 12.79
N ASN A 386 13.94 48.04 11.71
CA ASN A 386 13.51 48.29 10.35
C ASN A 386 12.54 47.22 9.81
N ALA A 387 12.45 46.03 10.43
CA ALA A 387 11.55 44.93 10.02
C ALA A 387 10.18 44.99 10.72
N LYS A 388 9.97 45.81 11.77
CA LYS A 388 8.75 45.85 12.57
C LYS A 388 7.47 46.03 11.75
N LYS A 389 7.50 46.81 10.70
CA LYS A 389 6.34 47.02 9.80
C LYS A 389 5.97 45.76 8.98
N GLU A 390 6.89 44.83 8.80
CA GLU A 390 6.74 43.63 8.03
C GLU A 390 6.24 42.42 8.86
N VAL A 391 6.37 42.50 10.21
CA VAL A 391 6.10 41.39 11.14
C VAL A 391 4.73 40.74 10.87
N ARG A 392 3.67 41.55 10.75
CA ARG A 392 2.31 41.03 10.55
C ARG A 392 2.14 40.16 9.31
N LYS A 393 2.87 40.47 8.22
CA LYS A 393 2.72 39.78 6.91
C LYS A 393 3.73 38.65 6.72
N ASN A 394 4.90 38.79 7.32
CA ASN A 394 6.07 37.96 7.01
C ASN A 394 6.73 37.34 8.26
N ILE A 395 5.99 37.22 9.38
CA ILE A 395 6.52 36.76 10.66
C ILE A 395 7.28 35.43 10.55
N SER A 396 6.81 34.48 9.76
CA SER A 396 7.50 33.18 9.59
C SER A 396 8.84 33.29 8.88
N ALA A 397 8.96 34.17 7.88
CA ALA A 397 10.22 34.41 7.19
C ALA A 397 11.22 35.16 8.09
N LEU A 398 10.72 36.15 8.85
CA LEU A 398 11.50 36.83 9.88
C LEU A 398 11.98 35.88 10.97
N THR A 399 11.11 34.98 11.44
CA THR A 399 11.48 33.95 12.42
C THR A 399 12.56 33.02 11.88
N ALA A 400 12.49 32.60 10.62
CA ALA A 400 13.56 31.80 10.01
C ALA A 400 14.88 32.53 9.95
N GLY A 401 14.88 33.82 9.56
CA GLY A 401 16.06 34.68 9.58
C GLY A 401 16.64 34.85 11.01
N TYR A 402 15.77 35.14 11.97
CA TYR A 402 16.14 35.29 13.38
C TYR A 402 16.79 34.01 13.93
N LEU A 403 16.15 32.87 13.78
CA LEU A 403 16.67 31.58 14.26
C LEU A 403 18.02 31.23 13.62
N THR A 404 18.18 31.50 12.32
CA THR A 404 19.46 31.26 11.63
C THR A 404 20.60 32.06 12.25
N LYS A 405 20.37 33.34 12.57
CA LYS A 405 21.40 34.21 13.19
C LYS A 405 21.63 33.83 14.66
N GLN A 406 20.58 33.64 15.45
CA GLN A 406 20.68 33.38 16.90
C GLN A 406 21.31 32.01 17.20
N LEU A 407 20.97 30.99 16.43
CA LEU A 407 21.41 29.64 16.68
C LEU A 407 22.67 29.26 15.89
N ASN A 408 23.15 30.13 15.01
CA ASN A 408 24.31 29.89 14.14
C ASN A 408 24.25 28.51 13.44
N LEU A 409 23.06 28.16 12.91
CA LEU A 409 22.78 26.84 12.36
C LEU A 409 23.63 26.53 11.12
N PHE A 410 23.78 27.53 10.27
CA PHE A 410 24.52 27.51 9.00
C PHE A 410 24.71 28.97 8.53
N PRO A 411 25.59 29.26 7.52
CA PRO A 411 25.75 30.59 6.99
C PRO A 411 24.43 31.21 6.53
N PHE A 412 24.22 32.48 6.84
CA PHE A 412 22.96 33.17 6.51
C PHE A 412 22.69 33.18 4.99
N GLU A 413 23.74 33.21 4.20
CA GLU A 413 23.71 33.09 2.74
C GLU A 413 23.09 31.79 2.25
N ALA A 414 23.19 30.72 3.04
CA ALA A 414 22.52 29.44 2.73
C ALA A 414 21.00 29.58 2.82
N LEU A 415 20.47 30.36 3.78
CA LEU A 415 19.02 30.64 3.87
C LEU A 415 18.56 31.47 2.66
N GLN A 416 19.32 32.48 2.26
CA GLN A 416 19.02 33.29 1.07
C GLN A 416 19.08 32.45 -0.23
N GLU A 417 20.05 31.56 -0.32
CA GLU A 417 20.14 30.64 -1.47
C GLU A 417 19.00 29.64 -1.51
N ALA A 418 18.58 29.12 -0.37
CA ALA A 418 17.39 28.30 -0.27
C ALA A 418 16.14 29.04 -0.80
N VAL A 419 15.96 30.31 -0.42
CA VAL A 419 14.87 31.15 -0.96
C VAL A 419 14.91 31.20 -2.49
N ARG A 420 16.11 31.46 -3.08
CA ARG A 420 16.26 31.54 -4.54
C ARG A 420 15.93 30.22 -5.24
N GLN A 421 16.32 29.08 -4.65
CA GLN A 421 16.19 27.78 -5.32
C GLN A 421 14.79 27.17 -5.19
N ILE A 422 14.12 27.31 -4.04
CA ILE A 422 12.87 26.58 -3.80
C ILE A 422 11.61 27.41 -3.99
N GLN A 423 11.73 28.73 -4.14
CA GLN A 423 10.56 29.60 -4.26
C GLN A 423 10.40 30.16 -5.68
N LYS A 424 9.13 30.44 -6.03
CA LYS A 424 8.86 31.14 -7.30
C LYS A 424 9.49 32.55 -7.27
N PRO A 425 9.99 33.07 -8.40
CA PRO A 425 10.76 34.34 -8.46
C PRO A 425 10.13 35.50 -7.69
N LYS A 426 8.85 35.75 -7.86
CA LYS A 426 8.12 36.85 -7.17
C LYS A 426 8.07 36.67 -5.65
N ILE A 427 7.96 35.43 -5.17
CA ILE A 427 7.94 35.12 -3.73
C ILE A 427 9.34 35.19 -3.17
N ALA A 428 10.33 34.72 -3.93
CA ALA A 428 11.74 34.80 -3.56
C ALA A 428 12.18 36.23 -3.36
N GLU A 429 11.85 37.14 -4.28
CA GLU A 429 12.15 38.57 -4.18
C GLU A 429 11.60 39.18 -2.86
N ILE A 430 10.33 38.89 -2.53
CA ILE A 430 9.72 39.37 -1.29
C ILE A 430 10.47 38.83 -0.06
N ASN A 431 10.74 37.54 -0.02
CA ASN A 431 11.37 36.93 1.15
C ASN A 431 12.85 37.31 1.28
N LEU A 432 13.58 37.53 0.17
CA LEU A 432 14.92 38.07 0.22
C LEU A 432 14.95 39.52 0.77
N GLY A 433 13.96 40.35 0.37
CA GLY A 433 13.79 41.68 0.97
C GLY A 433 13.53 41.63 2.47
N VAL A 434 12.73 40.65 2.94
CA VAL A 434 12.50 40.43 4.38
C VAL A 434 13.77 39.98 5.10
N LEU A 435 14.57 39.10 4.48
CA LEU A 435 15.81 38.60 5.08
C LEU A 435 16.93 39.66 5.10
N ALA A 436 16.92 40.61 4.18
CA ALA A 436 17.89 41.73 4.17
C ALA A 436 17.85 42.59 5.44
N HIS A 437 16.77 42.55 6.24
CA HIS A 437 16.73 43.24 7.53
C HIS A 437 17.72 42.68 8.55
N PHE A 438 18.26 41.48 8.34
CA PHE A 438 19.23 40.81 9.23
C PHE A 438 20.71 41.01 8.77
N GLU A 439 20.94 41.66 7.67
CA GLU A 439 22.30 42.05 7.18
C GLU A 439 22.77 43.33 7.88
#